data_a0a6133aeb80532e31b6ef9dddcc2976
#
_entry.id   a0a6133aeb80532e31b6ef9dddcc2976
#
_cell.length_a   1.000
_cell.length_b   1.000
_cell.length_c   1.000
_cell.angle_alpha   90.00
_cell.angle_beta   90.00
_cell.angle_gamma   90.00
#
_symmetry.space_group_name_H-M   'P 1'
#
loop_
_entity.id
_entity.type
_entity.pdbx_description
1 polymer ?
#
loop_
_entity_poly.entity_id
_entity_poly.type
_entity_poly.pdbx_seq_one_letter_code
_entity_poly.pdbx_strand_id
1 'polypeptide(L)'
;MTQVAKKILVTCALPYANGSIHLGHMLEHIQADVWVRYQRMRGHEVNFICADDAHGTPIMLKAQQLGITPEQMIGEMSQEHQTDFAGFNISYDNYHSTHSEENRQLSELIYSRLKENGFIKNRTISQLYDPEKGMFLPDRFVKGTCPKCKSPDQYGDNCEVCGATYSPTELIEPKSVVSGATPVMRDSEHFFFDLPSFSEMLQAWTRSGALQEQVANKMQEWFESGLQQWDISRDAPYFGFEIPNAPGKYFYVWLDAPIGYMGSFKNLCDKRGDSVSFDEYWKKDSTAELYHFIGKDIVYFHSLFWPAMLEGSNFRKPTNLFVHGYVTVNGAKMSKSRGTFIKASTWLNHFDADSLRYYYTAKLSSRIDDIDLNLEDFVQRVNADIVNKVDRKSVV
;
A
#
# COMPACT_ATOMS: atom_id res chain seq x y z
N MET A 1 -23.01 32.21 0.87
CA MET A 1 -22.38 31.67 2.08
C MET A 1 -20.95 31.36 1.75
N THR A 2 -19.99 32.08 2.31
CA THR A 2 -18.56 31.76 2.17
C THR A 2 -18.29 30.42 2.85
N GLN A 3 -17.95 29.41 2.08
CA GLN A 3 -17.58 28.11 2.61
C GLN A 3 -16.33 28.27 3.49
N VAL A 4 -16.37 27.80 4.73
CA VAL A 4 -15.20 27.84 5.60
C VAL A 4 -14.11 26.95 5.00
N ALA A 5 -12.89 27.48 4.89
CA ALA A 5 -11.75 26.73 4.41
C ALA A 5 -11.48 25.54 5.35
N LYS A 6 -11.35 24.34 4.76
CA LYS A 6 -11.02 23.13 5.51
C LYS A 6 -9.54 22.86 5.44
N LYS A 7 -9.00 22.21 6.48
CA LYS A 7 -7.65 21.61 6.46
C LYS A 7 -7.77 20.15 6.08
N ILE A 8 -7.07 19.77 5.03
CA ILE A 8 -7.20 18.45 4.41
C ILE A 8 -5.81 17.84 4.23
N LEU A 9 -5.66 16.58 4.67
CA LEU A 9 -4.50 15.76 4.37
C LEU A 9 -4.93 14.63 3.41
N VAL A 10 -4.21 14.50 2.31
CA VAL A 10 -4.46 13.49 1.29
C VAL A 10 -3.24 12.61 1.11
N THR A 11 -3.47 11.31 1.01
CA THR A 11 -2.42 10.32 0.73
C THR A 11 -2.84 9.38 -0.39
N CYS A 12 -1.86 8.82 -1.09
CA CYS A 12 -2.03 7.64 -1.93
C CYS A 12 -1.40 6.42 -1.25
N ALA A 13 -1.79 5.21 -1.63
CA ALA A 13 -1.06 4.02 -1.26
C ALA A 13 0.43 4.16 -1.63
N LEU A 14 1.27 3.68 -0.74
CA LEU A 14 2.72 3.81 -0.92
C LEU A 14 3.20 2.78 -1.95
N PRO A 15 3.84 3.18 -3.05
CA PRO A 15 4.44 2.24 -3.99
C PRO A 15 5.52 1.42 -3.31
N TYR A 16 5.54 0.12 -3.57
CA TYR A 16 6.56 -0.76 -3.01
C TYR A 16 7.89 -0.60 -3.77
N ALA A 17 8.96 -0.25 -3.05
CA ALA A 17 10.26 0.13 -3.60
C ALA A 17 11.05 -1.05 -4.20
N ASN A 18 10.37 -2.04 -4.79
CA ASN A 18 10.97 -3.19 -5.46
C ASN A 18 10.77 -3.22 -6.98
N GLY A 19 10.13 -2.22 -7.55
CA GLY A 19 9.87 -2.15 -8.99
C GLY A 19 9.32 -0.83 -9.47
N SER A 20 9.48 -0.60 -10.77
CA SER A 20 9.03 0.63 -11.46
C SER A 20 7.53 0.87 -11.33
N ILE A 21 7.12 2.12 -11.35
CA ILE A 21 5.72 2.53 -11.47
C ILE A 21 5.15 2.06 -12.81
N HIS A 22 3.95 1.52 -12.78
CA HIS A 22 3.19 1.16 -13.97
C HIS A 22 1.84 1.87 -14.02
N LEU A 23 1.15 1.79 -15.15
CA LEU A 23 -0.10 2.52 -15.38
C LEU A 23 -1.21 2.17 -14.37
N GLY A 24 -1.16 1.00 -13.74
CA GLY A 24 -2.09 0.64 -12.65
C GLY A 24 -1.87 1.49 -11.40
N HIS A 25 -0.61 1.73 -11.01
CA HIS A 25 -0.30 2.68 -9.93
C HIS A 25 -0.75 4.09 -10.31
N MET A 26 -0.51 4.50 -11.56
CA MET A 26 -0.85 5.85 -12.01
C MET A 26 -2.34 6.19 -11.90
N LEU A 27 -3.25 5.20 -11.97
CA LEU A 27 -4.68 5.45 -11.78
C LEU A 27 -4.95 6.12 -10.43
N GLU A 28 -4.39 5.57 -9.38
CA GLU A 28 -4.58 6.06 -8.01
C GLU A 28 -4.03 7.48 -7.83
N HIS A 29 -2.78 7.68 -8.24
CA HIS A 29 -2.09 8.95 -8.07
C HIS A 29 -2.72 10.08 -8.92
N ILE A 30 -3.20 9.75 -10.12
CA ILE A 30 -3.95 10.68 -10.98
C ILE A 30 -5.29 11.02 -10.33
N GLN A 31 -6.05 10.03 -9.84
CA GLN A 31 -7.33 10.25 -9.16
C GLN A 31 -7.17 11.18 -7.96
N ALA A 32 -6.17 10.93 -7.12
CA ALA A 32 -5.89 11.74 -5.94
C ALA A 32 -5.48 13.17 -6.33
N ASP A 33 -4.56 13.32 -7.30
CA ASP A 33 -4.10 14.65 -7.74
C ASP A 33 -5.21 15.50 -8.34
N VAL A 34 -6.09 14.92 -9.15
CA VAL A 34 -7.26 15.62 -9.70
C VAL A 34 -8.19 16.08 -8.58
N TRP A 35 -8.45 15.22 -7.59
CA TRP A 35 -9.25 15.57 -6.43
C TRP A 35 -8.61 16.66 -5.57
N VAL A 36 -7.31 16.59 -5.32
CA VAL A 36 -6.52 17.59 -4.59
C VAL A 36 -6.58 18.95 -5.29
N ARG A 37 -6.34 19.00 -6.60
CA ARG A 37 -6.43 20.25 -7.37
C ARG A 37 -7.83 20.86 -7.27
N TYR A 38 -8.86 20.04 -7.38
CA TYR A 38 -10.25 20.51 -7.22
C TYR A 38 -10.50 21.10 -5.82
N GLN A 39 -10.02 20.45 -4.75
CA GLN A 39 -10.20 20.99 -3.39
C GLN A 39 -9.42 22.30 -3.17
N ARG A 40 -8.21 22.40 -3.72
CA ARG A 40 -7.43 23.65 -3.70
C ARG A 40 -8.15 24.78 -4.45
N MET A 41 -8.73 24.50 -5.62
CA MET A 41 -9.55 25.46 -6.37
C MET A 41 -10.80 25.93 -5.59
N ARG A 42 -11.32 25.09 -4.68
CA ARG A 42 -12.41 25.46 -3.77
C ARG A 42 -11.96 26.30 -2.58
N GLY A 43 -10.69 26.60 -2.46
CA GLY A 43 -10.12 27.41 -1.37
C GLY A 43 -9.82 26.66 -0.10
N HIS A 44 -9.71 25.33 -0.16
CA HIS A 44 -9.29 24.50 0.99
C HIS A 44 -7.77 24.48 1.11
N GLU A 45 -7.26 24.36 2.34
CA GLU A 45 -5.86 24.08 2.62
C GLU A 45 -5.63 22.56 2.49
N VAL A 46 -4.89 22.14 1.47
CA VAL A 46 -4.70 20.73 1.16
C VAL A 46 -3.21 20.40 1.14
N ASN A 47 -2.81 19.48 2.02
CA ASN A 47 -1.50 18.85 1.99
C ASN A 47 -1.62 17.49 1.31
N PHE A 48 -0.86 17.26 0.25
CA PHE A 48 -0.86 16.03 -0.54
C PHE A 48 0.49 15.35 -0.41
N ILE A 49 0.53 14.18 0.23
CA ILE A 49 1.78 13.48 0.55
C ILE A 49 1.76 12.03 0.07
N CYS A 50 2.95 11.51 -0.18
CA CYS A 50 3.18 10.09 -0.45
C CYS A 50 4.57 9.69 0.08
N ALA A 51 4.90 8.41 -0.03
CA ALA A 51 6.21 7.85 0.27
C ALA A 51 6.41 6.54 -0.50
N ASP A 52 7.63 6.00 -0.48
CA ASP A 52 7.87 4.62 -0.87
C ASP A 52 7.70 3.69 0.33
N ASP A 53 7.04 2.55 0.11
CA ASP A 53 7.08 1.40 1.01
C ASP A 53 8.40 0.65 0.78
N ALA A 54 9.32 0.74 1.75
CA ALA A 54 10.74 0.45 1.54
C ALA A 54 11.26 -0.79 2.29
N HIS A 55 10.42 -1.54 3.01
CA HIS A 55 10.86 -2.64 3.87
C HIS A 55 10.44 -4.03 3.36
N GLY A 56 11.02 -5.05 3.95
CA GLY A 56 10.62 -6.43 3.77
C GLY A 56 11.66 -7.34 3.12
N THR A 57 11.43 -8.63 3.28
CA THR A 57 12.27 -9.70 2.69
C THR A 57 12.45 -9.57 1.18
N PRO A 58 11.43 -9.21 0.36
CA PRO A 58 11.61 -9.08 -1.09
C PRO A 58 12.63 -8.01 -1.48
N ILE A 59 12.68 -6.88 -0.76
CA ILE A 59 13.66 -5.81 -0.99
C ILE A 59 15.07 -6.32 -0.63
N MET A 60 15.23 -6.92 0.53
CA MET A 60 16.49 -7.49 0.98
C MET A 60 17.07 -8.50 -0.02
N LEU A 61 16.26 -9.45 -0.46
CA LEU A 61 16.71 -10.49 -1.39
C LEU A 61 16.99 -9.95 -2.80
N LYS A 62 16.21 -8.98 -3.26
CA LYS A 62 16.45 -8.35 -4.56
C LYS A 62 17.73 -7.52 -4.56
N ALA A 63 18.00 -6.76 -3.51
CA ALA A 63 19.25 -6.03 -3.35
C ALA A 63 20.46 -6.98 -3.33
N GLN A 64 20.34 -8.10 -2.63
CA GLN A 64 21.37 -9.15 -2.61
C GLN A 64 21.62 -9.74 -4.01
N GLN A 65 20.57 -10.00 -4.80
CA GLN A 65 20.69 -10.49 -6.18
C GLN A 65 21.38 -9.48 -7.10
N LEU A 66 21.17 -8.18 -6.86
CA LEU A 66 21.80 -7.09 -7.61
C LEU A 66 23.22 -6.77 -7.13
N GLY A 67 23.66 -7.34 -6.00
CA GLY A 67 24.97 -7.06 -5.41
C GLY A 67 25.11 -5.66 -4.82
N ILE A 68 24.00 -5.04 -4.42
CA ILE A 68 23.94 -3.71 -3.78
C ILE A 68 23.31 -3.81 -2.40
N THR A 69 23.37 -2.73 -1.61
CA THR A 69 22.66 -2.68 -0.33
C THR A 69 21.16 -2.41 -0.52
N PRO A 70 20.30 -2.84 0.41
CA PRO A 70 18.87 -2.47 0.37
C PRO A 70 18.66 -0.96 0.31
N GLU A 71 19.45 -0.18 1.07
CA GLU A 71 19.37 1.29 1.11
C GLU A 71 19.69 1.92 -0.25
N GLN A 72 20.70 1.39 -0.97
CA GLN A 72 20.98 1.83 -2.33
C GLN A 72 19.80 1.54 -3.26
N MET A 73 19.27 0.33 -3.20
CA MET A 73 18.15 -0.08 -4.06
C MET A 73 16.92 0.78 -3.85
N ILE A 74 16.51 1.01 -2.59
CA ILE A 74 15.32 1.84 -2.31
C ILE A 74 15.56 3.31 -2.68
N GLY A 75 16.80 3.81 -2.53
CA GLY A 75 17.15 5.17 -2.96
C GLY A 75 17.03 5.37 -4.48
N GLU A 76 17.52 4.43 -5.27
CA GLU A 76 17.39 4.44 -6.73
C GLU A 76 15.92 4.33 -7.16
N MET A 77 15.15 3.42 -6.53
CA MET A 77 13.71 3.30 -6.80
C MET A 77 12.95 4.57 -6.45
N SER A 78 13.25 5.19 -5.31
CA SER A 78 12.60 6.44 -4.92
C SER A 78 12.81 7.55 -5.95
N GLN A 79 14.01 7.64 -6.51
CA GLN A 79 14.30 8.62 -7.55
C GLN A 79 13.56 8.34 -8.86
N GLU A 80 13.46 7.06 -9.25
CA GLU A 80 12.68 6.65 -10.41
C GLU A 80 11.19 6.98 -10.22
N HIS A 81 10.60 6.61 -9.07
CA HIS A 81 9.21 6.86 -8.75
C HIS A 81 8.88 8.37 -8.77
N GLN A 82 9.70 9.19 -8.12
CA GLN A 82 9.50 10.65 -8.12
C GLN A 82 9.62 11.25 -9.51
N THR A 83 10.53 10.74 -10.36
CA THR A 83 10.66 11.17 -11.75
C THR A 83 9.41 10.83 -12.56
N ASP A 84 8.87 9.62 -12.40
CA ASP A 84 7.65 9.18 -13.06
C ASP A 84 6.45 10.02 -12.61
N PHE A 85 6.27 10.25 -11.31
CA PHE A 85 5.18 11.07 -10.79
C PHE A 85 5.27 12.53 -11.25
N ALA A 86 6.46 13.11 -11.24
CA ALA A 86 6.68 14.46 -11.77
C ALA A 86 6.37 14.53 -13.28
N GLY A 87 6.76 13.52 -14.05
CA GLY A 87 6.44 13.39 -15.47
C GLY A 87 4.94 13.38 -15.76
N PHE A 88 4.15 12.81 -14.83
CA PHE A 88 2.67 12.83 -14.90
C PHE A 88 2.03 14.04 -14.22
N ASN A 89 2.79 15.06 -13.84
CA ASN A 89 2.31 16.29 -13.20
C ASN A 89 1.58 16.03 -11.86
N ILE A 90 1.97 15.00 -11.10
CA ILE A 90 1.43 14.74 -9.77
C ILE A 90 2.02 15.76 -8.78
N SER A 91 1.16 16.50 -8.09
CA SER A 91 1.54 17.69 -7.30
C SER A 91 1.71 17.40 -5.82
N TYR A 92 2.54 16.43 -5.44
CA TYR A 92 2.86 16.16 -4.04
C TYR A 92 3.50 17.36 -3.35
N ASP A 93 3.05 17.67 -2.13
CA ASP A 93 3.72 18.61 -1.23
C ASP A 93 4.95 17.97 -0.57
N ASN A 94 4.92 16.65 -0.38
CA ASN A 94 6.03 15.87 0.10
C ASN A 94 5.99 14.44 -0.44
N TYR A 95 7.15 13.93 -0.82
CA TYR A 95 7.38 12.52 -1.11
C TYR A 95 8.54 12.03 -0.25
N HIS A 96 8.36 10.89 0.44
CA HIS A 96 9.31 10.42 1.43
C HIS A 96 9.56 8.91 1.32
N SER A 97 9.98 8.28 2.39
CA SER A 97 10.21 6.83 2.47
C SER A 97 9.78 6.30 3.84
N THR A 98 9.26 5.08 3.88
CA THR A 98 9.06 4.37 5.16
C THR A 98 10.37 4.04 5.85
N HIS A 99 11.49 3.95 5.10
CA HIS A 99 12.84 3.84 5.67
C HIS A 99 13.37 5.21 6.06
N SER A 100 12.80 5.80 7.10
CA SER A 100 13.15 7.14 7.60
C SER A 100 13.07 7.20 9.12
N GLU A 101 13.76 8.17 9.71
CA GLU A 101 13.78 8.36 11.15
C GLU A 101 12.39 8.72 11.69
N GLU A 102 11.63 9.55 10.99
CA GLU A 102 10.26 9.92 11.36
C GLU A 102 9.35 8.69 11.42
N ASN A 103 9.47 7.81 10.42
CA ASN A 103 8.66 6.59 10.37
C ASN A 103 9.08 5.60 11.46
N ARG A 104 10.38 5.47 11.74
CA ARG A 104 10.90 4.63 12.84
C ARG A 104 10.33 5.07 14.18
N GLN A 105 10.45 6.36 14.50
CA GLN A 105 9.98 6.92 15.77
C GLN A 105 8.45 6.75 15.93
N LEU A 106 7.68 6.97 14.87
CA LEU A 106 6.24 6.80 14.89
C LEU A 106 5.83 5.32 15.00
N SER A 107 6.56 4.40 14.37
CA SER A 107 6.31 2.96 14.49
C SER A 107 6.58 2.46 15.91
N GLU A 108 7.70 2.89 16.51
CA GLU A 108 8.03 2.59 17.90
C GLU A 108 6.99 3.19 18.87
N LEU A 109 6.54 4.43 18.65
CA LEU A 109 5.52 5.09 19.46
C LEU A 109 4.17 4.36 19.40
N ILE A 110 3.70 4.05 18.20
CA ILE A 110 2.43 3.33 17.99
C ILE A 110 2.50 1.95 18.63
N TYR A 111 3.57 1.20 18.37
CA TYR A 111 3.78 -0.11 18.99
C TYR A 111 3.80 -0.04 20.52
N SER A 112 4.53 0.91 21.10
CA SER A 112 4.62 1.08 22.54
C SER A 112 3.25 1.36 23.17
N ARG A 113 2.47 2.26 22.58
CA ARG A 113 1.11 2.56 23.03
C ARG A 113 0.18 1.35 22.92
N LEU A 114 0.23 0.63 21.79
CA LEU A 114 -0.56 -0.61 21.61
C LEU A 114 -0.19 -1.66 22.66
N LYS A 115 1.09 -1.81 22.97
CA LYS A 115 1.60 -2.75 23.98
C LYS A 115 1.17 -2.35 25.40
N GLU A 116 1.34 -1.08 25.77
CA GLU A 116 0.91 -0.54 27.07
C GLU A 116 -0.61 -0.69 27.29
N ASN A 117 -1.41 -0.53 26.23
CA ASN A 117 -2.85 -0.71 26.25
C ASN A 117 -3.29 -2.19 26.16
N GLY A 118 -2.35 -3.14 26.14
CA GLY A 118 -2.62 -4.57 26.16
C GLY A 118 -3.07 -5.18 24.81
N PHE A 119 -2.91 -4.46 23.71
CA PHE A 119 -3.29 -4.92 22.36
C PHE A 119 -2.19 -5.68 21.61
N ILE A 120 -1.02 -5.86 22.21
CA ILE A 120 0.05 -6.72 21.68
C ILE A 120 0.12 -7.99 22.50
N LYS A 121 0.04 -9.14 21.82
CA LYS A 121 0.13 -10.48 22.41
C LYS A 121 1.35 -11.21 21.87
N ASN A 122 1.94 -12.06 22.68
CA ASN A 122 3.06 -12.90 22.28
C ASN A 122 2.59 -14.36 22.19
N ARG A 123 3.06 -15.09 21.21
CA ARG A 123 2.95 -16.54 21.16
C ARG A 123 4.02 -17.15 20.27
N THR A 124 4.37 -18.39 20.58
CA THR A 124 5.28 -19.19 19.75
C THR A 124 4.50 -19.79 18.58
N ILE A 125 5.06 -19.68 17.39
CA ILE A 125 4.55 -20.32 16.16
C ILE A 125 5.65 -21.15 15.51
N SER A 126 5.26 -22.21 14.81
CA SER A 126 6.16 -23.05 14.02
C SER A 126 6.09 -22.65 12.56
N GLN A 127 7.23 -22.36 11.95
CA GLN A 127 7.35 -21.91 10.57
C GLN A 127 8.45 -22.67 9.82
N LEU A 128 8.38 -22.66 8.48
CA LEU A 128 9.44 -23.21 7.64
C LEU A 128 10.68 -22.31 7.68
N TYR A 129 11.82 -22.92 7.90
CA TYR A 129 13.13 -22.28 8.03
C TYR A 129 14.10 -22.86 7.02
N ASP A 130 14.83 -22.00 6.31
CA ASP A 130 15.90 -22.36 5.41
C ASP A 130 17.21 -22.54 6.18
N PRO A 131 17.73 -23.77 6.33
CA PRO A 131 18.92 -24.00 7.12
C PRO A 131 20.22 -23.51 6.43
N GLU A 132 20.21 -23.36 5.09
CA GLU A 132 21.37 -22.86 4.35
C GLU A 132 21.50 -21.34 4.38
N LYS A 133 20.34 -20.65 4.35
CA LYS A 133 20.29 -19.17 4.42
C LYS A 133 20.10 -18.64 5.83
N GLY A 134 19.80 -19.49 6.79
CA GLY A 134 19.60 -19.09 8.17
C GLY A 134 18.42 -18.17 8.38
N MET A 135 17.31 -18.38 7.63
CA MET A 135 16.14 -17.49 7.68
C MET A 135 14.81 -18.25 7.65
N PHE A 136 13.79 -17.67 8.27
CA PHE A 136 12.41 -18.12 8.11
C PHE A 136 11.90 -17.73 6.72
N LEU A 137 11.07 -18.60 6.13
CA LEU A 137 10.58 -18.44 4.76
C LEU A 137 9.16 -17.92 4.76
N PRO A 138 8.91 -16.72 4.21
CA PRO A 138 7.55 -16.30 3.85
C PRO A 138 6.92 -17.29 2.85
N ASP A 139 5.61 -17.40 2.83
CA ASP A 139 4.86 -18.39 2.06
C ASP A 139 5.28 -18.47 0.58
N ARG A 140 5.52 -17.33 -0.05
CA ARG A 140 5.95 -17.26 -1.47
C ARG A 140 7.44 -17.54 -1.68
N PHE A 141 8.19 -17.77 -0.63
CA PHE A 141 9.58 -18.22 -0.71
C PHE A 141 9.72 -19.73 -0.49
N VAL A 142 8.59 -20.44 -0.44
CA VAL A 142 8.53 -21.90 -0.46
C VAL A 142 7.78 -22.34 -1.72
N LYS A 143 8.30 -23.31 -2.42
CA LYS A 143 7.64 -23.99 -3.54
C LYS A 143 7.65 -25.49 -3.31
N GLY A 144 6.64 -26.16 -3.86
CA GLY A 144 6.51 -27.62 -3.77
C GLY A 144 5.37 -28.11 -4.63
N THR A 145 4.99 -29.36 -4.41
CA THR A 145 3.86 -29.98 -5.12
C THR A 145 2.56 -29.71 -4.36
N CYS A 146 1.53 -29.25 -5.07
CA CYS A 146 0.21 -28.96 -4.50
C CYS A 146 -0.36 -30.20 -3.77
N PRO A 147 -0.81 -30.07 -2.52
CA PRO A 147 -1.36 -31.20 -1.79
C PRO A 147 -2.68 -31.73 -2.39
N LYS A 148 -3.44 -30.87 -3.10
CA LYS A 148 -4.75 -31.22 -3.68
C LYS A 148 -4.66 -31.78 -5.09
N CYS A 149 -4.13 -31.03 -6.06
CA CYS A 149 -4.12 -31.46 -7.47
C CYS A 149 -2.79 -32.10 -7.93
N LYS A 150 -1.78 -32.14 -7.07
CA LYS A 150 -0.44 -32.73 -7.34
C LYS A 150 0.36 -32.00 -8.43
N SER A 151 -0.03 -30.78 -8.81
CA SER A 151 0.77 -29.96 -9.71
C SER A 151 2.08 -29.55 -9.04
N PRO A 152 3.24 -29.72 -9.72
CA PRO A 152 4.54 -29.31 -9.18
C PRO A 152 4.73 -27.79 -9.21
N ASP A 153 5.77 -27.30 -8.53
CA ASP A 153 6.25 -25.91 -8.58
C ASP A 153 5.21 -24.87 -8.13
N GLN A 154 4.36 -25.22 -7.15
CA GLN A 154 3.35 -24.31 -6.60
C GLN A 154 3.89 -23.57 -5.37
N TYR A 155 3.47 -22.30 -5.19
CA TYR A 155 3.84 -21.50 -4.02
C TYR A 155 3.16 -21.98 -2.74
N GLY A 156 3.70 -21.55 -1.58
CA GLY A 156 3.26 -22.00 -0.27
C GLY A 156 1.91 -21.45 0.20
N ASP A 157 1.33 -20.49 -0.50
CA ASP A 157 0.04 -19.88 -0.15
C ASP A 157 -1.14 -20.42 -0.99
N ASN A 158 -0.88 -20.74 -2.28
CA ASN A 158 -1.94 -21.19 -3.17
C ASN A 158 -1.40 -21.97 -4.38
N CYS A 159 -2.29 -22.74 -5.00
CA CYS A 159 -2.03 -23.43 -6.26
C CYS A 159 -2.51 -22.58 -7.45
N GLU A 160 -1.60 -22.22 -8.35
CA GLU A 160 -1.94 -21.48 -9.56
C GLU A 160 -2.75 -22.32 -10.57
N VAL A 161 -2.71 -23.64 -10.46
CA VAL A 161 -3.39 -24.56 -11.38
C VAL A 161 -4.84 -24.84 -10.94
N CYS A 162 -5.07 -25.16 -9.66
CA CYS A 162 -6.41 -25.53 -9.19
C CYS A 162 -7.07 -24.50 -8.26
N GLY A 163 -6.37 -23.39 -7.96
CA GLY A 163 -6.89 -22.32 -7.11
C GLY A 163 -7.00 -22.67 -5.61
N ALA A 164 -6.50 -23.84 -5.19
CA ALA A 164 -6.56 -24.24 -3.80
C ALA A 164 -5.63 -23.41 -2.93
N THR A 165 -6.10 -23.00 -1.74
CA THR A 165 -5.29 -22.38 -0.69
C THR A 165 -4.88 -23.42 0.34
N TYR A 166 -3.70 -23.29 0.92
CA TYR A 166 -3.11 -24.17 1.92
C TYR A 166 -1.98 -23.46 2.67
N SER A 167 -1.52 -24.05 3.77
CA SER A 167 -0.31 -23.61 4.46
C SER A 167 0.95 -24.11 3.72
N PRO A 168 2.07 -23.37 3.73
CA PRO A 168 3.36 -23.84 3.17
C PRO A 168 3.79 -25.20 3.70
N THR A 169 3.40 -25.55 4.92
CA THR A 169 3.70 -26.82 5.57
C THR A 169 2.93 -28.02 4.98
N GLU A 170 1.87 -27.75 4.20
CA GLU A 170 1.08 -28.80 3.54
C GLU A 170 1.63 -29.18 2.15
N LEU A 171 2.57 -28.38 1.61
CA LEU A 171 3.23 -28.69 0.33
C LEU A 171 3.96 -30.03 0.42
N ILE A 172 3.87 -30.78 -0.66
CA ILE A 172 4.65 -32.02 -0.82
C ILE A 172 6.03 -31.65 -1.36
N GLU A 173 7.07 -32.18 -0.72
CA GLU A 173 8.48 -31.90 -1.07
C GLU A 173 8.79 -30.40 -1.15
N PRO A 174 8.53 -29.62 -0.10
CA PRO A 174 8.77 -28.19 -0.11
C PRO A 174 10.25 -27.87 -0.30
N LYS A 175 10.52 -26.82 -1.07
CA LYS A 175 11.88 -26.29 -1.32
C LYS A 175 11.91 -24.78 -1.10
N SER A 176 13.00 -24.31 -0.53
CA SER A 176 13.29 -22.89 -0.45
C SER A 176 13.52 -22.31 -1.85
N VAL A 177 12.84 -21.24 -2.21
CA VAL A 177 13.09 -20.50 -3.45
C VAL A 177 14.43 -19.77 -3.39
N VAL A 178 14.95 -19.52 -2.18
CA VAL A 178 16.19 -18.75 -1.97
C VAL A 178 17.45 -19.60 -2.14
N SER A 179 17.44 -20.84 -1.63
CA SER A 179 18.61 -21.73 -1.65
C SER A 179 18.41 -23.03 -2.43
N GLY A 180 17.15 -23.46 -2.63
CA GLY A 180 16.82 -24.79 -3.11
C GLY A 180 16.83 -25.87 -2.04
N ALA A 181 17.25 -25.57 -0.80
CA ALA A 181 17.26 -26.50 0.32
C ALA A 181 15.86 -26.96 0.71
N THR A 182 15.77 -28.12 1.32
CA THR A 182 14.55 -28.58 1.97
C THR A 182 14.40 -27.84 3.30
N PRO A 183 13.32 -27.04 3.50
CA PRO A 183 13.15 -26.29 4.73
C PRO A 183 12.80 -27.23 5.90
N VAL A 184 13.13 -26.79 7.11
CA VAL A 184 12.83 -27.48 8.36
C VAL A 184 11.84 -26.68 9.19
N MET A 185 11.04 -27.36 10.01
CA MET A 185 10.18 -26.66 10.99
C MET A 185 11.03 -26.10 12.12
N ARG A 186 10.78 -24.85 12.48
CA ARG A 186 11.43 -24.17 13.60
C ARG A 186 10.44 -23.27 14.32
N ASP A 187 10.49 -23.31 15.66
CA ASP A 187 9.65 -22.47 16.49
C ASP A 187 10.29 -21.08 16.65
N SER A 188 9.44 -20.07 16.67
CA SER A 188 9.80 -18.70 16.97
C SER A 188 8.71 -17.98 17.75
N GLU A 189 9.08 -17.12 18.68
CA GLU A 189 8.14 -16.24 19.38
C GLU A 189 7.82 -15.05 18.48
N HIS A 190 6.53 -14.79 18.31
CA HIS A 190 6.01 -13.68 17.48
C HIS A 190 5.10 -12.77 18.29
N PHE A 191 5.01 -11.53 17.82
CA PHE A 191 4.13 -10.48 18.36
C PHE A 191 2.90 -10.35 17.47
N PHE A 192 1.73 -10.32 18.10
CA PHE A 192 0.45 -10.26 17.42
C PHE A 192 -0.34 -9.05 17.87
N PHE A 193 -0.87 -8.28 16.91
CA PHE A 193 -1.84 -7.24 17.18
C PHE A 193 -3.22 -7.84 17.37
N ASP A 194 -3.88 -7.51 18.47
CA ASP A 194 -5.18 -8.06 18.87
C ASP A 194 -6.34 -7.35 18.16
N LEU A 195 -6.41 -7.49 16.82
CA LEU A 195 -7.45 -6.90 15.99
C LEU A 195 -8.88 -7.21 16.44
N PRO A 196 -9.22 -8.45 16.96
CA PRO A 196 -10.55 -8.77 17.45
C PRO A 196 -11.07 -7.81 18.52
N SER A 197 -10.20 -7.24 19.36
CA SER A 197 -10.56 -6.26 20.40
C SER A 197 -11.17 -4.97 19.82
N PHE A 198 -11.01 -4.70 18.54
CA PHE A 198 -11.52 -3.52 17.85
C PHE A 198 -12.78 -3.78 17.00
N SER A 199 -13.34 -5.00 17.05
CA SER A 199 -14.42 -5.42 16.15
C SER A 199 -15.63 -4.49 16.17
N GLU A 200 -16.13 -4.11 17.37
CA GLU A 200 -17.28 -3.21 17.53
C GLU A 200 -16.98 -1.82 16.94
N MET A 201 -15.83 -1.24 17.28
CA MET A 201 -15.40 0.06 16.76
C MET A 201 -15.28 0.05 15.24
N LEU A 202 -14.67 -1.02 14.67
CA LEU A 202 -14.48 -1.17 13.23
C LEU A 202 -15.82 -1.33 12.50
N GLN A 203 -16.76 -2.11 13.04
CA GLN A 203 -18.11 -2.25 12.47
C GLN A 203 -18.82 -0.89 12.42
N ALA A 204 -18.76 -0.11 13.49
CA ALA A 204 -19.35 1.22 13.53
C ALA A 204 -18.66 2.17 12.52
N TRP A 205 -17.33 2.19 12.48
CA TRP A 205 -16.57 3.08 11.61
C TRP A 205 -16.75 2.73 10.12
N THR A 206 -16.72 1.45 9.73
CA THR A 206 -16.90 1.04 8.33
C THR A 206 -18.29 1.39 7.79
N ARG A 207 -19.30 1.55 8.66
CA ARG A 207 -20.67 1.95 8.32
C ARG A 207 -20.96 3.45 8.54
N SER A 208 -19.98 4.23 9.00
CA SER A 208 -20.15 5.67 9.26
C SER A 208 -20.18 6.56 8.03
N GLY A 209 -20.00 6.01 6.84
CA GLY A 209 -19.79 6.75 5.59
C GLY A 209 -18.30 6.98 5.26
N ALA A 210 -17.38 6.43 6.06
CA ALA A 210 -15.93 6.47 5.78
C ALA A 210 -15.52 5.62 4.58
N LEU A 211 -16.34 4.65 4.18
CA LEU A 211 -16.13 3.75 3.04
C LEU A 211 -17.27 3.86 2.03
N GLN A 212 -16.95 3.60 0.76
CA GLN A 212 -17.97 3.37 -0.26
C GLN A 212 -18.82 2.15 0.14
N GLU A 213 -20.11 2.17 -0.18
CA GLU A 213 -21.06 1.12 0.23
C GLU A 213 -20.61 -0.29 -0.17
N GLN A 214 -20.09 -0.45 -1.38
CA GLN A 214 -19.56 -1.75 -1.86
C GLN A 214 -18.40 -2.25 -1.00
N VAL A 215 -17.51 -1.36 -0.56
CA VAL A 215 -16.39 -1.68 0.32
C VAL A 215 -16.88 -2.04 1.71
N ALA A 216 -17.80 -1.25 2.27
CA ALA A 216 -18.39 -1.50 3.58
C ALA A 216 -19.13 -2.85 3.62
N ASN A 217 -19.82 -3.23 2.54
CA ASN A 217 -20.46 -4.54 2.40
C ASN A 217 -19.43 -5.67 2.36
N LYS A 218 -18.32 -5.48 1.66
CA LYS A 218 -17.23 -6.48 1.64
C LYS A 218 -16.59 -6.67 3.02
N MET A 219 -16.44 -5.60 3.81
CA MET A 219 -15.91 -5.72 5.17
C MET A 219 -16.82 -6.53 6.09
N GLN A 220 -18.14 -6.55 5.85
CA GLN A 220 -19.08 -7.35 6.63
C GLN A 220 -18.75 -8.85 6.60
N GLU A 221 -18.26 -9.38 5.48
CA GLU A 221 -17.83 -10.78 5.36
C GLU A 221 -16.70 -11.12 6.35
N TRP A 222 -15.77 -10.18 6.59
CA TRP A 222 -14.68 -10.36 7.56
C TRP A 222 -15.19 -10.36 9.00
N PHE A 223 -16.16 -9.51 9.32
CA PHE A 223 -16.76 -9.50 10.66
C PHE A 223 -17.54 -10.77 10.94
N GLU A 224 -18.28 -11.28 9.96
CA GLU A 224 -19.04 -12.54 10.06
C GLU A 224 -18.14 -13.77 10.21
N SER A 225 -16.99 -13.79 9.54
CA SER A 225 -15.99 -14.86 9.68
C SER A 225 -15.17 -14.78 10.98
N GLY A 226 -15.24 -13.63 11.68
CA GLY A 226 -14.47 -13.34 12.89
C GLY A 226 -13.06 -12.84 12.60
N LEU A 227 -12.76 -11.62 13.08
CA LEU A 227 -11.43 -11.04 12.97
C LEU A 227 -10.39 -11.87 13.72
N GLN A 228 -9.20 -11.99 13.16
CA GLN A 228 -8.09 -12.75 13.74
C GLN A 228 -6.99 -11.82 14.22
N GLN A 229 -6.21 -12.28 15.20
CA GLN A 229 -4.97 -11.62 15.57
C GLN A 229 -4.00 -11.61 14.42
N TRP A 230 -3.29 -10.52 14.26
CA TRP A 230 -2.37 -10.28 13.15
C TRP A 230 -0.92 -10.31 13.59
N ASP A 231 -0.11 -11.15 12.96
CA ASP A 231 1.33 -11.23 13.20
C ASP A 231 2.05 -9.99 12.65
N ILE A 232 2.58 -9.19 13.55
CA ILE A 232 3.27 -7.92 13.26
C ILE A 232 4.79 -8.02 13.35
N SER A 233 5.34 -9.21 13.54
CA SER A 233 6.79 -9.40 13.70
C SER A 233 7.39 -10.30 12.63
N ARG A 234 8.67 -10.12 12.39
CA ARG A 234 9.49 -10.98 11.53
C ARG A 234 10.83 -11.23 12.20
N ASP A 235 11.39 -12.43 11.98
CA ASP A 235 12.71 -12.80 12.44
C ASP A 235 13.83 -12.28 11.54
N ALA A 236 15.00 -12.05 12.11
CA ALA A 236 16.23 -11.81 11.35
C ALA A 236 16.59 -13.02 10.46
N PRO A 237 17.19 -12.82 9.24
CA PRO A 237 17.49 -11.52 8.64
C PRO A 237 16.26 -10.89 7.98
N TYR A 238 16.07 -9.61 8.18
CA TYR A 238 14.95 -8.85 7.63
C TYR A 238 15.36 -7.39 7.42
N PHE A 239 14.95 -6.77 6.35
CA PHE A 239 15.17 -5.35 6.12
C PHE A 239 13.94 -4.55 6.61
N GLY A 240 14.11 -3.82 7.70
CA GLY A 240 13.06 -3.07 8.37
C GLY A 240 13.54 -2.55 9.72
N PHE A 241 12.62 -2.04 10.54
CA PHE A 241 12.92 -1.55 11.88
C PHE A 241 12.83 -2.68 12.91
N GLU A 242 13.84 -2.78 13.77
CA GLU A 242 13.82 -3.72 14.88
C GLU A 242 12.78 -3.30 15.93
N ILE A 243 12.08 -4.29 16.49
CA ILE A 243 11.06 -4.06 17.52
C ILE A 243 11.75 -3.67 18.83
N PRO A 244 11.36 -2.58 19.52
CA PRO A 244 11.95 -2.16 20.78
C PRO A 244 11.95 -3.27 21.83
N ASN A 245 13.11 -3.50 22.44
CA ASN A 245 13.36 -4.53 23.45
C ASN A 245 13.09 -5.98 23.00
N ALA A 246 13.20 -6.24 21.71
CA ALA A 246 13.06 -7.58 21.12
C ALA A 246 14.16 -7.83 20.08
N PRO A 247 15.44 -8.04 20.49
CA PRO A 247 16.56 -8.16 19.58
C PRO A 247 16.36 -9.31 18.58
N GLY A 248 16.64 -9.03 17.29
CA GLY A 248 16.43 -9.95 16.17
C GLY A 248 14.99 -10.08 15.70
N LYS A 249 14.07 -9.27 16.23
CA LYS A 249 12.68 -9.16 15.79
C LYS A 249 12.44 -7.81 15.13
N TYR A 250 11.79 -7.84 13.97
CA TYR A 250 11.53 -6.67 13.13
C TYR A 250 10.05 -6.46 12.96
N PHE A 251 9.62 -5.21 12.79
CA PHE A 251 8.25 -4.94 12.39
C PHE A 251 7.96 -5.51 11.00
N TYR A 252 6.84 -6.17 10.88
CA TYR A 252 6.33 -6.58 9.58
C TYR A 252 5.98 -5.35 8.74
N VAL A 253 6.33 -5.36 7.46
CA VAL A 253 6.15 -4.22 6.55
C VAL A 253 4.74 -3.62 6.56
N TRP A 254 3.69 -4.42 6.73
CA TRP A 254 2.32 -3.93 6.81
C TRP A 254 1.97 -3.21 8.13
N LEU A 255 2.82 -3.27 9.15
CA LEU A 255 2.68 -2.42 10.32
C LEU A 255 3.24 -1.04 10.04
N ASP A 256 4.46 -0.93 9.52
CA ASP A 256 5.14 0.35 9.33
C ASP A 256 4.80 1.06 8.02
N ALA A 257 4.31 0.35 7.00
CA ALA A 257 3.89 0.94 5.74
C ALA A 257 2.78 2.01 5.91
N PRO A 258 1.62 1.74 6.53
CA PRO A 258 0.61 2.76 6.71
C PRO A 258 1.05 3.88 7.67
N ILE A 259 1.99 3.62 8.58
CA ILE A 259 2.61 4.65 9.42
C ILE A 259 3.44 5.62 8.55
N GLY A 260 3.91 5.17 7.39
CA GLY A 260 4.57 6.00 6.39
C GLY A 260 3.78 7.22 5.94
N TYR A 261 2.45 7.19 6.00
CA TYR A 261 1.61 8.38 5.82
C TYR A 261 1.89 9.43 6.89
N MET A 262 2.02 9.01 8.13
CA MET A 262 2.36 9.88 9.24
C MET A 262 3.81 10.35 9.14
N GLY A 263 4.74 9.45 8.80
CA GLY A 263 6.15 9.75 8.62
C GLY A 263 6.40 10.80 7.53
N SER A 264 5.78 10.64 6.36
CA SER A 264 5.87 11.63 5.29
C SER A 264 5.27 12.99 5.69
N PHE A 265 4.14 12.99 6.39
CA PHE A 265 3.54 14.23 6.85
C PHE A 265 4.38 14.90 7.96
N LYS A 266 4.97 14.13 8.87
CA LYS A 266 5.90 14.65 9.88
C LYS A 266 7.11 15.33 9.24
N ASN A 267 7.70 14.71 8.22
CA ASN A 267 8.79 15.27 7.45
C ASN A 267 8.37 16.57 6.72
N LEU A 268 7.13 16.65 6.19
CA LEU A 268 6.59 17.90 5.64
C LEU A 268 6.49 19.01 6.70
N CYS A 269 5.99 18.66 7.90
CA CYS A 269 5.88 19.60 9.01
C CYS A 269 7.27 20.15 9.39
N ASP A 270 8.26 19.27 9.49
CA ASP A 270 9.62 19.67 9.85
C ASP A 270 10.26 20.60 8.81
N LYS A 271 9.98 20.37 7.51
CA LYS A 271 10.40 21.24 6.41
C LYS A 271 9.71 22.59 6.42
N ARG A 272 8.43 22.65 6.80
CA ARG A 272 7.61 23.87 6.79
C ARG A 272 7.62 24.64 8.11
N GLY A 273 8.15 24.07 9.18
CA GLY A 273 8.21 24.69 10.51
C GLY A 273 6.81 24.99 11.07
N ASP A 274 6.66 26.12 11.75
CA ASP A 274 5.41 26.48 12.47
C ASP A 274 4.18 26.66 11.56
N SER A 275 4.33 26.60 10.24
CA SER A 275 3.21 26.80 9.31
C SER A 275 2.27 25.59 9.21
N VAL A 276 2.72 24.39 9.59
CA VAL A 276 1.93 23.15 9.55
C VAL A 276 2.26 22.31 10.79
N SER A 277 1.25 21.95 11.55
CA SER A 277 1.42 21.14 12.77
C SER A 277 0.99 19.69 12.55
N PHE A 278 1.85 18.75 12.92
CA PHE A 278 1.53 17.32 12.88
C PHE A 278 0.29 16.98 13.73
N ASP A 279 0.22 17.50 14.95
CA ASP A 279 -0.88 17.23 15.87
C ASP A 279 -2.21 17.78 15.37
N GLU A 280 -2.21 18.88 14.64
CA GLU A 280 -3.43 19.46 14.08
C GLU A 280 -4.14 18.49 13.13
N TYR A 281 -3.42 17.57 12.52
CA TYR A 281 -3.98 16.59 11.58
C TYR A 281 -4.15 15.20 12.19
N TRP A 282 -3.27 14.77 13.10
CA TRP A 282 -3.22 13.36 13.52
C TRP A 282 -3.71 13.07 14.93
N LYS A 283 -3.84 14.06 15.81
CA LYS A 283 -4.38 13.79 17.15
C LYS A 283 -5.87 13.40 17.08
N LYS A 284 -6.33 12.64 18.08
CA LYS A 284 -7.65 11.98 18.08
C LYS A 284 -8.83 12.95 17.92
N ASP A 285 -8.75 14.15 18.47
CA ASP A 285 -9.77 15.20 18.44
C ASP A 285 -9.57 16.21 17.29
N SER A 286 -8.70 15.92 16.34
CA SER A 286 -8.46 16.77 15.17
C SER A 286 -9.74 16.96 14.34
N THR A 287 -9.97 18.20 13.91
CA THR A 287 -11.05 18.59 12.99
C THR A 287 -10.59 18.63 11.52
N ALA A 288 -9.30 18.46 11.24
CA ALA A 288 -8.80 18.34 9.88
C ALA A 288 -9.38 17.07 9.21
N GLU A 289 -9.51 17.06 7.90
CA GLU A 289 -9.99 15.89 7.16
C GLU A 289 -8.79 15.07 6.64
N LEU A 290 -8.87 13.75 6.70
CA LEU A 290 -7.84 12.82 6.25
C LEU A 290 -8.44 11.86 5.22
N TYR A 291 -7.87 11.84 4.02
CA TYR A 291 -8.32 11.01 2.91
C TYR A 291 -7.20 10.12 2.40
N HIS A 292 -7.49 8.83 2.28
CA HIS A 292 -6.60 7.87 1.62
C HIS A 292 -7.21 7.43 0.29
N PHE A 293 -6.42 7.50 -0.78
CA PHE A 293 -6.73 6.90 -2.07
C PHE A 293 -5.98 5.58 -2.18
N ILE A 294 -6.68 4.48 -2.46
CA ILE A 294 -6.10 3.14 -2.42
C ILE A 294 -6.72 2.21 -3.48
N GLY A 295 -5.95 1.23 -3.94
CA GLY A 295 -6.46 0.12 -4.72
C GLY A 295 -7.27 -0.87 -3.89
N LYS A 296 -8.20 -1.59 -4.52
CA LYS A 296 -9.07 -2.57 -3.85
C LYS A 296 -8.31 -3.76 -3.23
N ASP A 297 -7.09 -4.03 -3.65
CA ASP A 297 -6.24 -5.11 -3.15
C ASP A 297 -5.73 -4.90 -1.73
N ILE A 298 -5.61 -3.64 -1.28
CA ILE A 298 -5.14 -3.28 0.06
C ILE A 298 -6.24 -2.76 0.98
N VAL A 299 -7.49 -2.88 0.56
CA VAL A 299 -8.67 -2.44 1.34
C VAL A 299 -8.71 -3.06 2.72
N TYR A 300 -8.38 -4.34 2.83
CA TYR A 300 -8.39 -5.06 4.10
C TYR A 300 -7.49 -4.38 5.15
N PHE A 301 -6.25 -4.03 4.77
CA PHE A 301 -5.31 -3.36 5.66
C PHE A 301 -5.77 -1.95 6.06
N HIS A 302 -6.31 -1.19 5.12
CA HIS A 302 -6.73 0.20 5.36
C HIS A 302 -8.09 0.33 6.04
N SER A 303 -8.96 -0.68 5.93
CA SER A 303 -10.30 -0.67 6.52
C SER A 303 -10.38 -1.35 7.89
N LEU A 304 -9.41 -2.20 8.24
CA LEU A 304 -9.41 -2.94 9.50
C LEU A 304 -8.16 -2.65 10.34
N PHE A 305 -6.97 -2.98 9.86
CA PHE A 305 -5.75 -2.84 10.65
C PHE A 305 -5.39 -1.40 10.96
N TRP A 306 -5.32 -0.57 9.92
CA TRP A 306 -4.91 0.82 10.07
C TRP A 306 -5.81 1.62 11.03
N PRO A 307 -7.14 1.64 10.88
CA PRO A 307 -8.01 2.33 11.83
C PRO A 307 -7.97 1.74 13.24
N ALA A 308 -7.75 0.42 13.40
CA ALA A 308 -7.59 -0.20 14.71
C ALA A 308 -6.27 0.20 15.39
N MET A 309 -5.17 0.25 14.63
CA MET A 309 -3.88 0.73 15.13
C MET A 309 -3.96 2.19 15.58
N LEU A 310 -4.60 3.04 14.78
CA LEU A 310 -4.82 4.45 15.12
C LEU A 310 -5.66 4.61 16.37
N GLU A 311 -6.79 3.91 16.48
CA GLU A 311 -7.64 3.93 17.66
C GLU A 311 -6.89 3.48 18.90
N GLY A 312 -6.21 2.33 18.84
CA GLY A 312 -5.49 1.73 19.94
C GLY A 312 -4.27 2.53 20.40
N SER A 313 -3.71 3.37 19.52
CA SER A 313 -2.59 4.26 19.80
C SER A 313 -2.98 5.73 20.03
N ASN A 314 -4.28 6.01 20.17
CA ASN A 314 -4.84 7.34 20.44
C ASN A 314 -4.57 8.39 19.33
N PHE A 315 -4.64 7.95 18.08
CA PHE A 315 -4.66 8.82 16.91
C PHE A 315 -6.06 8.83 16.26
N ARG A 316 -6.29 9.82 15.39
CA ARG A 316 -7.54 9.89 14.63
C ARG A 316 -7.57 8.86 13.50
N LYS A 317 -8.75 8.33 13.20
CA LYS A 317 -9.00 7.50 12.02
C LYS A 317 -9.17 8.35 10.75
N PRO A 318 -8.96 7.79 9.55
CA PRO A 318 -9.28 8.49 8.30
C PRO A 318 -10.72 8.97 8.24
N THR A 319 -10.93 10.12 7.60
CA THR A 319 -12.27 10.63 7.29
C THR A 319 -12.93 9.75 6.25
N ASN A 320 -12.23 9.47 5.15
CA ASN A 320 -12.68 8.53 4.11
C ASN A 320 -11.52 7.79 3.48
N LEU A 321 -11.82 6.59 3.01
CA LEU A 321 -11.02 5.85 2.05
C LEU A 321 -11.71 5.92 0.69
N PHE A 322 -10.97 6.32 -0.35
CA PHE A 322 -11.42 6.26 -1.73
C PHE A 322 -10.77 5.07 -2.41
N VAL A 323 -11.56 4.05 -2.68
CA VAL A 323 -11.10 2.78 -3.24
C VAL A 323 -11.43 2.73 -4.72
N HIS A 324 -10.44 2.35 -5.54
CA HIS A 324 -10.62 2.12 -6.98
C HIS A 324 -10.38 0.65 -7.35
N GLY A 325 -10.90 0.24 -8.52
CA GLY A 325 -10.66 -1.07 -9.12
C GLY A 325 -9.28 -1.18 -9.75
N TYR A 326 -8.99 -2.33 -10.37
CA TYR A 326 -7.74 -2.53 -11.12
C TYR A 326 -7.78 -1.86 -12.50
N VAL A 327 -6.59 -1.65 -13.06
CA VAL A 327 -6.43 -1.31 -14.47
C VAL A 327 -6.15 -2.60 -15.26
N THR A 328 -6.96 -2.84 -16.28
CA THR A 328 -6.69 -3.82 -17.33
C THR A 328 -6.22 -3.10 -18.59
N VAL A 329 -5.58 -3.82 -19.50
CA VAL A 329 -5.15 -3.29 -20.80
C VAL A 329 -5.74 -4.17 -21.89
N ASN A 330 -6.64 -3.60 -22.71
CA ASN A 330 -7.39 -4.32 -23.74
C ASN A 330 -8.07 -5.59 -23.17
N GLY A 331 -8.72 -5.47 -22.01
CA GLY A 331 -9.42 -6.56 -21.32
C GLY A 331 -8.53 -7.56 -20.58
N ALA A 332 -7.22 -7.40 -20.60
CA ALA A 332 -6.28 -8.30 -19.93
C ALA A 332 -5.66 -7.66 -18.70
N LYS A 333 -5.45 -8.45 -17.63
CA LYS A 333 -4.65 -8.00 -16.48
C LYS A 333 -3.23 -7.63 -16.92
N MET A 334 -2.66 -6.58 -16.33
CA MET A 334 -1.27 -6.22 -16.56
C MET A 334 -0.36 -7.37 -16.12
N SER A 335 0.48 -7.84 -17.04
CA SER A 335 1.42 -8.93 -16.81
C SER A 335 2.67 -8.74 -17.65
N LYS A 336 3.85 -8.88 -17.03
CA LYS A 336 5.13 -8.82 -17.74
C LYS A 336 5.25 -9.93 -18.78
N SER A 337 4.82 -11.14 -18.45
CA SER A 337 4.88 -12.31 -19.36
C SER A 337 3.94 -12.20 -20.55
N ARG A 338 2.85 -11.42 -20.44
CA ARG A 338 1.86 -11.20 -21.51
C ARG A 338 2.12 -9.92 -22.32
N GLY A 339 3.14 -9.14 -21.98
CA GLY A 339 3.43 -7.86 -22.63
C GLY A 339 2.40 -6.75 -22.36
N THR A 340 1.47 -6.96 -21.42
CA THR A 340 0.45 -5.96 -21.03
C THR A 340 0.90 -5.08 -19.87
N PHE A 341 2.13 -5.25 -19.40
CA PHE A 341 2.73 -4.43 -18.35
C PHE A 341 3.33 -3.16 -18.96
N ILE A 342 2.71 -2.02 -18.73
CA ILE A 342 3.16 -0.74 -19.26
C ILE A 342 3.70 0.10 -18.11
N LYS A 343 4.99 0.44 -18.14
CA LYS A 343 5.61 1.35 -17.19
C LYS A 343 5.13 2.79 -17.42
N ALA A 344 5.13 3.59 -16.36
CA ALA A 344 4.87 5.03 -16.43
C ALA A 344 5.84 5.73 -17.40
N SER A 345 7.14 5.48 -17.27
CA SER A 345 8.16 6.01 -18.19
C SER A 345 7.97 5.57 -19.65
N THR A 346 7.51 4.33 -19.89
CA THR A 346 7.19 3.87 -21.26
C THR A 346 6.07 4.68 -21.88
N TRP A 347 5.02 5.00 -21.09
CA TRP A 347 3.93 5.87 -21.57
C TRP A 347 4.45 7.26 -21.94
N LEU A 348 5.24 7.88 -21.07
CA LEU A 348 5.78 9.24 -21.28
C LEU A 348 6.73 9.35 -22.48
N ASN A 349 7.34 8.24 -22.91
CA ASN A 349 8.16 8.20 -24.12
C ASN A 349 7.34 8.27 -25.42
N HIS A 350 6.04 8.01 -25.36
CA HIS A 350 5.17 7.90 -26.55
C HIS A 350 4.00 8.88 -26.52
N PHE A 351 3.53 9.26 -25.35
CA PHE A 351 2.34 10.08 -25.15
C PHE A 351 2.59 11.13 -24.07
N ASP A 352 1.83 12.21 -24.10
CA ASP A 352 1.81 13.20 -23.03
C ASP A 352 1.07 12.69 -21.78
N ALA A 353 1.37 13.30 -20.65
CA ALA A 353 0.76 12.94 -19.38
C ALA A 353 -0.74 13.29 -19.32
N ASP A 354 -1.13 14.42 -19.89
CA ASP A 354 -2.48 14.96 -19.76
C ASP A 354 -3.52 14.10 -20.49
N SER A 355 -3.14 13.45 -21.59
CA SER A 355 -4.00 12.52 -22.31
C SER A 355 -4.40 11.32 -21.42
N LEU A 356 -3.46 10.71 -20.68
CA LEU A 356 -3.77 9.62 -19.76
C LEU A 356 -4.56 10.13 -18.54
N ARG A 357 -4.15 11.26 -17.98
CA ARG A 357 -4.85 11.91 -16.86
C ARG A 357 -6.32 12.16 -17.20
N TYR A 358 -6.58 12.69 -18.39
CA TYR A 358 -7.93 12.89 -18.89
C TYR A 358 -8.69 11.58 -19.06
N TYR A 359 -8.07 10.59 -19.70
CA TYR A 359 -8.71 9.31 -19.97
C TYR A 359 -9.13 8.59 -18.71
N TYR A 360 -8.25 8.51 -17.71
CA TYR A 360 -8.57 7.90 -16.42
C TYR A 360 -9.67 8.68 -15.70
N THR A 361 -9.54 10.00 -15.61
CA THR A 361 -10.53 10.85 -14.94
C THR A 361 -11.92 10.72 -15.58
N ALA A 362 -11.99 10.61 -16.91
CA ALA A 362 -13.25 10.45 -17.65
C ALA A 362 -13.92 9.08 -17.41
N LYS A 363 -13.16 8.07 -16.99
CA LYS A 363 -13.68 6.72 -16.68
C LYS A 363 -13.93 6.47 -15.19
N LEU A 364 -13.30 7.25 -14.31
CA LEU A 364 -13.49 7.14 -12.87
C LEU A 364 -14.93 7.50 -12.48
N SER A 365 -15.43 6.76 -11.50
CA SER A 365 -16.73 6.98 -10.88
C SER A 365 -16.65 6.80 -9.37
N SER A 366 -17.74 6.94 -8.64
CA SER A 366 -17.83 6.62 -7.22
C SER A 366 -17.82 5.11 -6.92
N ARG A 367 -17.83 4.26 -7.95
CA ARG A 367 -17.82 2.78 -7.86
C ARG A 367 -16.39 2.25 -7.88
N ILE A 368 -16.22 1.02 -7.41
CA ILE A 368 -14.93 0.31 -7.36
C ILE A 368 -14.72 -0.61 -8.59
N ASP A 369 -15.34 -0.28 -9.71
CA ASP A 369 -15.23 -1.08 -10.94
C ASP A 369 -13.80 -1.02 -11.52
N ASP A 370 -13.38 -2.09 -12.17
CA ASP A 370 -12.12 -2.12 -12.91
C ASP A 370 -12.19 -1.21 -14.13
N ILE A 371 -11.09 -0.54 -14.44
CA ILE A 371 -10.97 0.35 -15.60
C ILE A 371 -10.14 -0.34 -16.67
N ASP A 372 -10.72 -0.50 -17.86
CA ASP A 372 -9.96 -0.99 -19.00
C ASP A 372 -9.33 0.17 -19.78
N LEU A 373 -8.00 0.15 -19.87
CA LEU A 373 -7.25 0.97 -20.81
C LEU A 373 -7.30 0.30 -22.18
N ASN A 374 -8.40 0.55 -22.91
CA ASN A 374 -8.52 0.17 -24.29
C ASN A 374 -7.89 1.25 -25.17
N LEU A 375 -6.87 0.90 -25.93
CA LEU A 375 -6.08 1.88 -26.70
C LEU A 375 -6.87 2.53 -27.84
N GLU A 376 -7.84 1.82 -28.44
CA GLU A 376 -8.70 2.40 -29.47
C GLU A 376 -9.67 3.43 -28.86
N ASP A 377 -10.34 3.08 -27.75
CA ASP A 377 -11.19 4.00 -26.99
C ASP A 377 -10.39 5.22 -26.47
N PHE A 378 -9.15 4.99 -26.03
CA PHE A 378 -8.24 6.08 -25.65
C PHE A 378 -8.04 7.09 -26.78
N VAL A 379 -7.65 6.61 -27.96
CA VAL A 379 -7.41 7.49 -29.14
C VAL A 379 -8.70 8.22 -29.54
N GLN A 380 -9.83 7.50 -29.59
CA GLN A 380 -11.12 8.09 -29.94
C GLN A 380 -11.54 9.18 -28.95
N ARG A 381 -11.38 8.94 -27.66
CA ARG A 381 -11.78 9.86 -26.59
C ARG A 381 -10.88 11.10 -26.53
N VAL A 382 -9.57 10.93 -26.64
CA VAL A 382 -8.61 12.04 -26.69
C VAL A 382 -8.91 12.93 -27.91
N ASN A 383 -9.09 12.35 -29.08
CA ASN A 383 -9.42 13.12 -30.30
C ASN A 383 -10.78 13.83 -30.19
N ALA A 384 -11.80 13.14 -29.72
CA ALA A 384 -13.15 13.70 -29.65
C ALA A 384 -13.27 14.81 -28.61
N ASP A 385 -12.65 14.65 -27.44
CA ASP A 385 -12.90 15.54 -26.31
C ASP A 385 -11.78 16.58 -26.13
N ILE A 386 -10.51 16.21 -26.25
CA ILE A 386 -9.39 17.15 -26.09
C ILE A 386 -9.16 17.88 -27.41
N VAL A 387 -8.78 17.19 -28.48
CA VAL A 387 -8.36 17.84 -29.74
C VAL A 387 -9.53 18.59 -30.38
N ASN A 388 -10.69 17.95 -30.52
CA ASN A 388 -11.80 18.58 -31.27
C ASN A 388 -12.66 19.55 -30.44
N LYS A 389 -12.62 19.53 -29.11
CA LYS A 389 -13.43 20.41 -28.26
C LYS A 389 -12.60 21.42 -27.48
N VAL A 390 -11.57 20.97 -26.75
CA VAL A 390 -10.78 21.86 -25.90
C VAL A 390 -9.79 22.67 -26.74
N ASP A 391 -8.98 22.02 -27.55
CA ASP A 391 -7.96 22.65 -28.36
C ASP A 391 -8.54 23.54 -29.47
N ARG A 392 -9.66 23.13 -30.08
CA ARG A 392 -10.33 23.90 -31.13
C ARG A 392 -10.81 25.30 -30.68
N LYS A 393 -10.99 25.53 -29.39
CA LYS A 393 -11.39 26.85 -28.85
C LYS A 393 -10.20 27.81 -28.66
N SER A 394 -8.97 27.31 -28.69
CA SER A 394 -7.79 28.15 -28.60
C SER A 394 -7.37 28.80 -29.93
N VAL A 395 -8.06 28.51 -31.02
CA VAL A 395 -7.76 29.00 -32.38
C VAL A 395 -8.78 30.09 -32.86
N VAL A 396 -9.57 30.65 -31.94
CA VAL A 396 -10.50 31.76 -32.26
C VAL A 396 -10.04 33.03 -31.58
#